data_cc99eed7c24108ce444992e9f7221cd9
#
_entry.id   cc99eed7c24108ce444992e9f7221cd9
#
_cell.length_a   1.000
_cell.length_b   1.000
_cell.length_c   1.000
_cell.angle_alpha   90.00
_cell.angle_beta   90.00
_cell.angle_gamma   90.00
#
_symmetry.space_group_name_H-M   'P 1'
#
loop_
_entity.id
_entity.type
_entity.pdbx_description
1 polymer ?
#
loop_
_entity_poly.entity_id
_entity_poly.type
_entity_poly.pdbx_seq_one_letter_code
_entity_poly.pdbx_strand_id
1 'polypeptide(L)'
;NKTYDGNTVATLNTGGVTYTGLIGGDVFNGTYTGAFSDKNVGTGKTVTITPSYTGADVGNYSVTDHATITANITAKALTVSGITASNKTYDATTAATLGTGAVVYGGLVSGDTLTGTYSGVFNNANVGTGKTVTITSSYGGADVNNYTITDQASTTSNVTTKSLTATASAANK
;
A
#
# COMPACT_ATOMS: atom_id res chain seq x y z
N ASN A 1 -13.93 12.35 -3.23
CA ASN A 1 -13.17 11.10 -3.11
C ASN A 1 -11.68 11.40 -3.20
N LYS A 2 -10.85 10.57 -2.56
CA LYS A 2 -9.39 10.61 -2.68
C LYS A 2 -8.80 9.20 -2.64
N THR A 3 -7.56 9.05 -3.09
CA THR A 3 -6.74 7.87 -2.81
C THR A 3 -6.07 8.04 -1.44
N TYR A 4 -5.89 6.95 -0.72
CA TYR A 4 -5.22 6.95 0.58
C TYR A 4 -3.86 7.67 0.53
N ASP A 5 -3.65 8.57 1.48
CA ASP A 5 -2.44 9.40 1.60
C ASP A 5 -1.98 9.59 3.06
N GLY A 6 -2.61 8.86 3.99
CA GLY A 6 -2.28 8.89 5.41
C GLY A 6 -2.86 10.06 6.22
N ASN A 7 -3.65 10.94 5.59
CA ASN A 7 -4.26 12.08 6.28
C ASN A 7 -5.79 12.14 6.09
N THR A 8 -6.45 13.02 6.84
CA THR A 8 -7.91 13.21 6.81
C THR A 8 -8.37 14.39 5.94
N VAL A 9 -7.47 15.14 5.31
CA VAL A 9 -7.84 16.30 4.50
C VAL A 9 -8.72 15.89 3.32
N ALA A 10 -9.85 16.58 3.16
CA ALA A 10 -10.76 16.41 2.04
C ALA A 10 -10.78 17.65 1.15
N THR A 11 -10.53 17.48 -0.15
CA THR A 11 -10.72 18.54 -1.13
C THR A 11 -12.21 18.70 -1.42
N LEU A 12 -12.75 19.88 -1.19
CA LEU A 12 -14.14 20.24 -1.45
C LEU A 12 -14.28 20.88 -2.83
N ASN A 13 -15.40 20.56 -3.52
CA ASN A 13 -15.79 21.32 -4.69
C ASN A 13 -16.75 22.45 -4.23
N THR A 14 -16.27 23.66 -4.24
CA THR A 14 -17.00 24.85 -3.77
C THR A 14 -17.57 25.71 -4.89
N GLY A 15 -17.36 25.33 -6.16
CA GLY A 15 -17.82 26.10 -7.33
C GLY A 15 -19.34 26.20 -7.48
N GLY A 16 -20.11 25.37 -6.75
CA GLY A 16 -21.57 25.40 -6.75
C GLY A 16 -22.19 25.96 -5.46
N VAL A 17 -21.39 26.59 -4.58
CA VAL A 17 -21.92 27.20 -3.35
C VAL A 17 -22.76 28.42 -3.70
N THR A 18 -23.98 28.45 -3.17
CA THR A 18 -24.91 29.58 -3.33
C THR A 18 -25.37 30.07 -1.95
N TYR A 19 -25.55 31.38 -1.82
CA TYR A 19 -26.04 32.02 -0.61
C TYR A 19 -27.49 32.47 -0.85
N THR A 20 -28.45 31.63 -0.48
CA THR A 20 -29.87 31.96 -0.60
C THR A 20 -30.26 32.98 0.46
N GLY A 21 -30.86 34.09 0.03
CA GLY A 21 -31.27 35.19 0.91
C GLY A 21 -30.21 36.32 1.04
N LEU A 22 -29.07 36.18 0.34
CA LEU A 22 -28.12 37.29 0.24
C LEU A 22 -28.76 38.47 -0.51
N ILE A 23 -28.64 39.69 0.05
CA ILE A 23 -29.17 40.91 -0.58
C ILE A 23 -28.19 41.33 -1.68
N GLY A 24 -28.72 41.73 -2.83
CA GLY A 24 -27.91 42.17 -3.96
C GLY A 24 -27.09 43.39 -3.65
N GLY A 25 -25.80 43.35 -3.86
CA GLY A 25 -24.84 44.41 -3.55
C GLY A 25 -24.03 44.16 -2.27
N ASP A 26 -24.48 43.25 -1.39
CA ASP A 26 -23.75 42.94 -0.17
C ASP A 26 -22.50 42.08 -0.48
N VAL A 27 -21.43 42.33 0.28
CA VAL A 27 -20.14 41.63 0.18
C VAL A 27 -20.09 40.52 1.20
N PHE A 28 -20.24 39.29 0.72
CA PHE A 28 -20.22 38.07 1.52
C PHE A 28 -19.39 36.98 0.80
N ASN A 29 -18.33 36.51 1.46
CA ASN A 29 -17.44 35.47 0.91
C ASN A 29 -17.30 34.32 1.90
N GLY A 30 -17.33 33.07 1.39
CA GLY A 30 -17.10 31.87 2.19
C GLY A 30 -15.89 31.09 1.71
N THR A 31 -15.10 30.62 2.66
CA THR A 31 -14.07 29.60 2.47
C THR A 31 -14.43 28.34 3.25
N TYR A 32 -14.02 27.19 2.76
CA TYR A 32 -14.44 25.92 3.31
C TYR A 32 -13.28 24.96 3.39
N THR A 33 -13.11 24.30 4.54
CA THR A 33 -12.20 23.18 4.71
C THR A 33 -12.98 21.91 4.99
N GLY A 34 -12.47 20.75 4.54
CA GLY A 34 -13.09 19.45 4.74
C GLY A 34 -12.14 18.48 5.41
N ALA A 35 -12.69 17.66 6.31
CA ALA A 35 -11.93 16.58 6.95
C ALA A 35 -12.75 15.30 6.99
N PHE A 36 -12.15 14.19 6.53
CA PHE A 36 -12.71 12.84 6.71
C PHE A 36 -12.71 12.45 8.19
N SER A 37 -13.67 11.62 8.58
CA SER A 37 -13.81 11.08 9.95
C SER A 37 -12.57 10.33 10.44
N ASP A 38 -11.85 9.67 9.53
CA ASP A 38 -10.53 9.05 9.76
C ASP A 38 -9.78 8.90 8.43
N LYS A 39 -8.49 8.54 8.47
CA LYS A 39 -7.62 8.43 7.30
C LYS A 39 -7.82 7.16 6.45
N ASN A 40 -8.47 6.12 7.00
CA ASN A 40 -8.46 4.78 6.40
C ASN A 40 -9.37 4.65 5.17
N VAL A 41 -9.06 3.69 4.32
CA VAL A 41 -9.88 3.29 3.18
C VAL A 41 -11.30 2.96 3.60
N GLY A 42 -12.27 3.44 2.85
CA GLY A 42 -13.69 3.19 3.11
C GLY A 42 -14.59 3.95 2.15
N THR A 43 -15.83 3.48 2.05
CA THR A 43 -16.89 4.07 1.23
C THR A 43 -17.88 4.84 2.11
N GLY A 44 -18.45 5.92 1.58
CA GLY A 44 -19.47 6.70 2.27
C GLY A 44 -18.99 7.32 3.60
N LYS A 45 -17.69 7.61 3.73
CA LYS A 45 -17.11 8.20 4.94
C LYS A 45 -17.60 9.63 5.11
N THR A 46 -17.94 9.98 6.33
CA THR A 46 -18.33 11.35 6.67
C THR A 46 -17.16 12.30 6.46
N VAL A 47 -17.41 13.39 5.77
CA VAL A 47 -16.53 14.55 5.65
C VAL A 47 -17.21 15.71 6.38
N THR A 48 -16.60 16.18 7.45
CA THR A 48 -17.03 17.39 8.17
C THR A 48 -16.54 18.61 7.39
N ILE A 49 -17.44 19.57 7.16
CA ILE A 49 -17.14 20.84 6.51
C ILE A 49 -17.02 21.91 7.59
N THR A 50 -15.94 22.66 7.55
CA THR A 50 -15.74 23.83 8.41
C THR A 50 -15.71 25.08 7.52
N PRO A 51 -16.77 25.92 7.56
CA PRO A 51 -16.81 27.17 6.83
C PRO A 51 -16.10 28.30 7.58
N SER A 52 -15.71 29.31 6.83
CA SER A 52 -15.26 30.59 7.36
C SER A 52 -15.78 31.68 6.44
N TYR A 53 -16.45 32.68 7.01
CA TYR A 53 -17.10 33.78 6.27
C TYR A 53 -16.43 35.09 6.48
N THR A 54 -16.31 35.90 5.40
CA THR A 54 -15.71 37.21 5.39
C THR A 54 -16.49 38.13 4.48
N GLY A 55 -16.34 39.44 4.65
CA GLY A 55 -17.01 40.49 3.84
C GLY A 55 -17.52 41.62 4.73
N ALA A 56 -17.79 42.77 4.12
CA ALA A 56 -18.23 43.97 4.87
C ALA A 56 -19.60 43.70 5.53
N ASP A 57 -20.43 42.85 4.92
CA ASP A 57 -21.82 42.69 5.35
C ASP A 57 -22.06 41.35 6.08
N VAL A 58 -21.00 40.58 6.35
CA VAL A 58 -21.13 39.24 6.98
C VAL A 58 -21.84 39.29 8.33
N GLY A 59 -21.66 40.37 9.11
CA GLY A 59 -22.32 40.55 10.41
C GLY A 59 -23.83 40.73 10.37
N ASN A 60 -24.40 40.97 9.19
CA ASN A 60 -25.84 41.13 8.98
C ASN A 60 -26.58 39.82 8.78
N TYR A 61 -25.84 38.66 8.66
CA TYR A 61 -26.38 37.38 8.31
C TYR A 61 -26.18 36.33 9.41
N SER A 62 -27.20 35.49 9.62
CA SER A 62 -27.08 34.26 10.35
C SER A 62 -27.05 33.10 9.32
N VAL A 63 -25.94 32.38 9.27
CA VAL A 63 -25.71 31.34 8.26
C VAL A 63 -26.06 29.96 8.82
N THR A 64 -26.86 29.20 8.07
CA THR A 64 -27.07 27.78 8.32
C THR A 64 -26.24 26.98 7.35
N ASP A 65 -25.28 26.24 7.88
CA ASP A 65 -24.27 25.53 7.10
C ASP A 65 -24.67 24.11 6.72
N HIS A 66 -24.14 23.64 5.59
CA HIS A 66 -24.10 22.22 5.27
C HIS A 66 -22.91 21.58 6.00
N ALA A 67 -23.16 21.04 7.20
CA ALA A 67 -22.10 20.61 8.11
C ALA A 67 -21.32 19.39 7.66
N THR A 68 -21.93 18.47 6.89
CA THR A 68 -21.32 17.21 6.47
C THR A 68 -21.75 16.76 5.08
N ILE A 69 -20.85 16.08 4.40
CA ILE A 69 -21.08 15.30 3.18
C ILE A 69 -20.47 13.92 3.32
N THR A 70 -20.64 13.05 2.33
CA THR A 70 -19.95 11.76 2.29
C THR A 70 -19.03 11.65 1.07
N ALA A 71 -17.91 10.94 1.25
CA ALA A 71 -16.97 10.66 0.19
C ALA A 71 -16.21 9.35 0.47
N ASN A 72 -15.46 8.86 -0.52
CA ASN A 72 -14.69 7.62 -0.40
C ASN A 72 -13.20 7.92 -0.28
N ILE A 73 -12.50 7.07 0.48
CA ILE A 73 -11.05 6.92 0.41
C ILE A 73 -10.77 5.56 -0.23
N THR A 74 -10.09 5.55 -1.37
CA THR A 74 -9.72 4.33 -2.10
C THR A 74 -8.31 3.88 -1.73
N ALA A 75 -8.03 2.57 -1.85
CA ALA A 75 -6.72 2.01 -1.54
C ALA A 75 -5.62 2.59 -2.44
N LYS A 76 -4.44 2.78 -1.87
CA LYS A 76 -3.25 3.20 -2.58
C LYS A 76 -2.52 1.99 -3.15
N ALA A 77 -2.03 2.08 -4.38
CA ALA A 77 -1.19 1.05 -4.96
C ALA A 77 0.18 1.00 -4.23
N LEU A 78 0.61 -0.22 -3.91
CA LEU A 78 1.90 -0.52 -3.30
C LEU A 78 2.55 -1.65 -4.07
N THR A 79 3.85 -1.54 -4.37
CA THR A 79 4.62 -2.58 -5.04
C THR A 79 5.68 -3.14 -4.10
N VAL A 80 5.89 -4.47 -4.17
CA VAL A 80 6.94 -5.15 -3.41
C VAL A 80 8.04 -5.61 -4.35
N SER A 81 9.29 -5.34 -3.98
CA SER A 81 10.46 -5.69 -4.77
C SER A 81 11.67 -5.93 -3.86
N GLY A 82 12.79 -6.40 -4.44
CA GLY A 82 14.06 -6.58 -3.73
C GLY A 82 14.20 -7.95 -3.06
N ILE A 83 13.27 -8.89 -3.28
CA ILE A 83 13.40 -10.26 -2.79
C ILE A 83 14.33 -11.03 -3.72
N THR A 84 15.36 -11.65 -3.15
CA THR A 84 16.33 -12.49 -3.85
C THR A 84 16.23 -13.93 -3.36
N ALA A 85 16.83 -14.88 -4.11
CA ALA A 85 16.97 -16.26 -3.66
C ALA A 85 18.46 -16.65 -3.64
N SER A 86 18.86 -17.37 -2.62
CA SER A 86 20.22 -17.92 -2.51
C SER A 86 20.38 -19.15 -3.41
N ASN A 87 21.59 -19.32 -3.97
CA ASN A 87 21.96 -20.61 -4.59
C ASN A 87 21.92 -21.73 -3.54
N LYS A 88 21.56 -22.93 -3.97
CA LYS A 88 21.62 -24.11 -3.09
C LYS A 88 22.33 -25.30 -3.76
N THR A 89 22.90 -26.17 -2.96
CA THR A 89 23.37 -27.47 -3.44
C THR A 89 22.18 -28.43 -3.54
N TYR A 90 22.19 -29.32 -4.52
CA TYR A 90 21.16 -30.32 -4.70
C TYR A 90 20.90 -31.14 -3.42
N ASP A 91 19.67 -31.15 -2.97
CA ASP A 91 19.20 -31.84 -1.76
C ASP A 91 17.86 -32.60 -1.98
N ALA A 92 17.45 -32.76 -3.25
CA ALA A 92 16.22 -33.39 -3.68
C ALA A 92 14.93 -32.59 -3.29
N THR A 93 15.04 -31.38 -2.75
CA THR A 93 13.89 -30.55 -2.40
C THR A 93 13.77 -29.31 -3.28
N THR A 94 12.58 -28.73 -3.34
CA THR A 94 12.32 -27.47 -4.07
C THR A 94 12.34 -26.22 -3.17
N ALA A 95 12.49 -26.37 -1.85
CA ALA A 95 12.53 -25.23 -0.93
C ALA A 95 13.68 -24.28 -1.29
N ALA A 96 13.39 -22.97 -1.35
CA ALA A 96 14.35 -21.92 -1.61
C ALA A 96 14.53 -21.03 -0.39
N THR A 97 15.79 -20.70 -0.06
CA THR A 97 16.10 -19.69 0.93
C THR A 97 16.03 -18.31 0.29
N LEU A 98 15.17 -17.43 0.78
CA LEU A 98 15.00 -16.07 0.28
C LEU A 98 15.86 -15.07 1.08
N GLY A 99 16.47 -14.11 0.38
CA GLY A 99 17.06 -12.91 0.93
C GLY A 99 16.04 -11.79 0.94
N THR A 100 15.63 -11.35 2.13
CA THR A 100 14.58 -10.35 2.31
C THR A 100 15.09 -9.03 2.90
N GLY A 101 16.38 -8.91 3.16
CA GLY A 101 16.99 -7.70 3.78
C GLY A 101 16.96 -6.45 2.89
N ALA A 102 16.69 -6.59 1.59
CA ALA A 102 16.57 -5.50 0.63
C ALA A 102 15.15 -5.27 0.13
N VAL A 103 14.13 -5.80 0.82
CA VAL A 103 12.73 -5.61 0.43
C VAL A 103 12.35 -4.15 0.50
N VAL A 104 11.74 -3.66 -0.59
CA VAL A 104 11.24 -2.30 -0.73
C VAL A 104 9.73 -2.34 -0.94
N TYR A 105 9.01 -1.51 -0.19
CA TYR A 105 7.59 -1.25 -0.34
C TYR A 105 7.40 0.06 -1.10
N GLY A 106 7.38 -0.01 -2.43
CA GLY A 106 7.20 1.17 -3.28
C GLY A 106 5.80 1.74 -3.17
N GLY A 107 5.68 3.01 -2.78
CA GLY A 107 4.41 3.68 -2.58
C GLY A 107 3.89 3.68 -1.14
N LEU A 108 4.62 3.10 -0.18
CA LEU A 108 4.27 3.17 1.23
C LEU A 108 4.23 4.63 1.71
N VAL A 109 3.18 4.99 2.43
CA VAL A 109 3.05 6.34 3.03
C VAL A 109 3.96 6.43 4.25
N SER A 110 4.64 7.57 4.40
CA SER A 110 5.53 7.79 5.54
C SER A 110 4.77 7.70 6.86
N GLY A 111 5.29 6.91 7.79
CA GLY A 111 4.68 6.67 9.10
C GLY A 111 3.75 5.46 9.15
N ASP A 112 3.37 4.86 8.01
CA ASP A 112 2.60 3.63 8.00
C ASP A 112 3.47 2.41 8.28
N THR A 113 2.88 1.40 8.91
CA THR A 113 3.53 0.14 9.22
C THR A 113 2.97 -1.01 8.39
N LEU A 114 3.87 -1.68 7.65
CA LEU A 114 3.57 -2.86 6.87
C LEU A 114 4.66 -3.91 7.11
N THR A 115 4.26 -5.16 7.31
CA THR A 115 5.15 -6.30 7.48
C THR A 115 4.86 -7.35 6.43
N GLY A 116 5.90 -8.00 5.89
CA GLY A 116 5.77 -9.08 4.92
C GLY A 116 6.47 -10.34 5.39
N THR A 117 5.85 -11.49 5.14
CA THR A 117 6.49 -12.80 5.25
C THR A 117 6.53 -13.46 3.88
N TYR A 118 7.61 -14.17 3.59
CA TYR A 118 7.90 -14.68 2.26
C TYR A 118 8.38 -16.11 2.31
N SER A 119 7.90 -16.96 1.37
CA SER A 119 8.42 -18.31 1.14
C SER A 119 8.73 -18.47 -0.34
N GLY A 120 9.75 -19.27 -0.66
CA GLY A 120 10.21 -19.49 -2.03
C GLY A 120 10.27 -20.96 -2.40
N VAL A 121 9.90 -21.28 -3.64
CA VAL A 121 9.93 -22.65 -4.16
C VAL A 121 10.54 -22.64 -5.56
N PHE A 122 11.59 -23.44 -5.78
CA PHE A 122 12.13 -23.70 -7.10
C PHE A 122 11.12 -24.46 -7.98
N ASN A 123 11.12 -24.21 -9.27
CA ASN A 123 10.26 -24.87 -10.24
C ASN A 123 10.46 -26.41 -10.29
N ASN A 124 11.64 -26.93 -9.91
CA ASN A 124 11.94 -28.34 -9.65
C ASN A 124 13.25 -28.47 -8.85
N ALA A 125 13.54 -29.66 -8.30
CA ALA A 125 14.72 -29.90 -7.47
C ALA A 125 16.04 -30.09 -8.26
N ASN A 126 16.00 -30.27 -9.59
CA ASN A 126 17.17 -30.64 -10.37
C ASN A 126 18.21 -29.50 -10.45
N VAL A 127 19.47 -29.88 -10.63
CA VAL A 127 20.59 -28.96 -10.90
C VAL A 127 20.30 -28.12 -12.14
N GLY A 128 20.63 -26.83 -12.06
CA GLY A 128 20.45 -25.89 -13.16
C GLY A 128 20.78 -24.46 -12.74
N THR A 129 21.02 -23.62 -13.74
CA THR A 129 21.29 -22.18 -13.58
C THR A 129 20.07 -21.36 -13.92
N GLY A 130 19.92 -20.20 -13.28
CA GLY A 130 18.80 -19.27 -13.56
C GLY A 130 17.41 -19.86 -13.35
N LYS A 131 17.28 -20.82 -12.45
CA LYS A 131 16.00 -21.50 -12.20
C LYS A 131 15.01 -20.53 -11.54
N THR A 132 13.77 -20.57 -11.98
CA THR A 132 12.71 -19.76 -11.38
C THR A 132 12.43 -20.22 -9.96
N VAL A 133 12.38 -19.26 -9.06
CA VAL A 133 11.88 -19.41 -7.69
C VAL A 133 10.58 -18.62 -7.60
N THR A 134 9.46 -19.33 -7.44
CA THR A 134 8.16 -18.70 -7.18
C THR A 134 8.13 -18.22 -5.73
N ILE A 135 7.67 -17.00 -5.52
CA ILE A 135 7.55 -16.37 -4.20
C ILE A 135 6.08 -16.36 -3.81
N THR A 136 5.79 -16.76 -2.58
CA THR A 136 4.49 -16.60 -1.95
C THR A 136 4.64 -15.62 -0.79
N SER A 137 3.82 -14.58 -0.79
CA SER A 137 3.87 -13.48 0.17
C SER A 137 2.63 -13.45 1.05
N SER A 138 2.77 -12.95 2.27
CA SER A 138 1.66 -12.59 3.15
C SER A 138 2.00 -11.31 3.88
N TYR A 139 1.03 -10.40 4.02
CA TYR A 139 1.23 -9.06 4.56
C TYR A 139 0.38 -8.83 5.79
N GLY A 140 0.95 -8.06 6.73
CA GLY A 140 0.31 -7.61 7.96
C GLY A 140 0.74 -6.19 8.29
N GLY A 141 0.36 -5.70 9.45
CA GLY A 141 0.61 -4.34 9.94
C GLY A 141 -0.67 -3.52 10.06
N ALA A 142 -0.61 -2.45 10.82
CA ALA A 142 -1.79 -1.64 11.15
C ALA A 142 -2.44 -1.00 9.93
N ASP A 143 -1.64 -0.69 8.89
CA ASP A 143 -2.08 0.09 7.74
C ASP A 143 -2.26 -0.76 6.47
N VAL A 144 -2.06 -2.10 6.53
CA VAL A 144 -2.08 -2.99 5.35
C VAL A 144 -3.36 -2.88 4.51
N ASN A 145 -4.51 -2.67 5.15
CA ASN A 145 -5.82 -2.57 4.49
C ASN A 145 -6.01 -1.27 3.69
N ASN A 146 -5.08 -0.33 3.82
CA ASN A 146 -5.10 0.92 3.06
C ASN A 146 -4.39 0.80 1.70
N TYR A 147 -3.88 -0.40 1.36
CA TYR A 147 -3.10 -0.64 0.15
C TYR A 147 -3.68 -1.75 -0.72
N THR A 148 -3.51 -1.60 -2.03
CA THR A 148 -3.60 -2.69 -3.00
C THR A 148 -2.18 -3.10 -3.34
N ILE A 149 -1.77 -4.31 -2.91
CA ILE A 149 -0.38 -4.76 -2.99
C ILE A 149 -0.16 -5.54 -4.30
N THR A 150 0.89 -5.19 -5.03
CA THR A 150 1.41 -5.94 -6.17
C THR A 150 2.72 -6.60 -5.74
N ASP A 151 2.73 -7.93 -5.72
CA ASP A 151 3.84 -8.76 -5.28
C ASP A 151 4.97 -8.86 -6.29
N GLN A 152 6.19 -9.11 -5.79
CA GLN A 152 7.25 -9.71 -6.57
C GLN A 152 6.96 -11.23 -6.67
N ALA A 153 6.34 -11.68 -7.75
CA ALA A 153 5.86 -13.05 -7.90
C ALA A 153 6.99 -14.09 -8.02
N SER A 154 8.19 -13.72 -8.47
CA SER A 154 9.31 -14.64 -8.67
C SER A 154 10.67 -13.94 -8.63
N THR A 155 11.71 -14.75 -8.48
CA THR A 155 13.11 -14.40 -8.69
C THR A 155 13.84 -15.59 -9.33
N THR A 156 15.15 -15.52 -9.54
CA THR A 156 15.93 -16.63 -10.07
C THR A 156 17.11 -16.97 -9.19
N SER A 157 17.51 -18.26 -9.17
CA SER A 157 18.70 -18.74 -8.46
C SER A 157 19.20 -20.04 -9.05
N ASN A 158 20.31 -20.58 -8.56
CA ASN A 158 20.92 -21.80 -9.09
C ASN A 158 20.80 -22.96 -8.10
N VAL A 159 20.64 -24.17 -8.64
CA VAL A 159 20.85 -25.43 -7.91
C VAL A 159 22.14 -26.04 -8.45
N THR A 160 23.13 -26.19 -7.59
CA THR A 160 24.44 -26.75 -7.95
C THR A 160 24.52 -28.24 -7.64
N THR A 161 25.49 -28.94 -8.23
CA THR A 161 25.71 -30.36 -8.01
C THR A 161 26.09 -30.65 -6.56
N LYS A 162 25.64 -31.79 -6.03
CA LYS A 162 26.09 -32.34 -4.75
C LYS A 162 27.26 -33.29 -5.00
N SER A 163 28.34 -33.18 -4.24
CA SER A 163 29.47 -34.09 -4.31
C SER A 163 29.07 -35.49 -3.85
N LEU A 164 29.47 -36.53 -4.62
CA LEU A 164 29.33 -37.91 -4.29
C LEU A 164 30.72 -38.56 -4.30
N THR A 165 31.10 -39.23 -3.21
CA THR A 165 32.34 -39.99 -3.14
C THR A 165 32.06 -41.46 -3.19
N ALA A 166 32.67 -42.20 -4.12
CA ALA A 166 32.66 -43.64 -4.16
C ALA A 166 33.99 -44.19 -3.62
N THR A 167 33.92 -45.09 -2.65
CA THR A 167 35.09 -45.82 -2.12
C THR A 167 34.99 -47.31 -2.49
N ALA A 168 36.06 -47.86 -3.05
CA ALA A 168 36.16 -49.29 -3.32
C ALA A 168 37.23 -49.86 -2.39
N SER A 169 36.98 -51.07 -1.84
CA SER A 169 37.98 -51.85 -1.08
C SER A 169 38.33 -53.12 -1.84
N ALA A 170 39.61 -53.51 -1.85
CA ALA A 170 40.06 -54.77 -2.39
C ALA A 170 39.72 -55.90 -1.41
N ALA A 171 39.15 -57.00 -1.93
CA ALA A 171 39.02 -58.22 -1.15
C ALA A 171 40.42 -58.89 -1.07
N ASN A 172 40.87 -59.20 0.14
CA ASN A 172 42.08 -60.06 0.32
C ASN A 172 41.78 -61.45 -0.26
N LYS A 173 42.72 -61.94 -1.08
CA LYS A 173 42.74 -63.35 -1.51
C LYS A 173 43.16 -64.28 -0.39
#